data_151e839ea5b43893e7f2f3db8e2a1e65
#
_entry.id   151e839ea5b43893e7f2f3db8e2a1e65
#
_cell.length_a   1.000
_cell.length_b   1.000
_cell.length_c   1.000
_cell.angle_alpha   90.00
_cell.angle_beta   90.00
_cell.angle_gamma   90.00
#
_symmetry.space_group_name_H-M   'P 1'
#
loop_
_entity.id
_entity.type
_entity.pdbx_description
1 polymer ?
#
loop_
_entity_poly.entity_id
_entity_poly.type
_entity_poly.pdbx_seq_one_letter_code
_entity_poly.pdbx_strand_id
1 'polypeptide(L)'
;MIARTASSSAVVNAAKRNTRAPNRRSILQCVVCALMFSIAPLARASDLAQATFDSPQAGVAALVAAVEANDAAALRVILGTHGEKLMNSGDAVADANYRAAFVKAYRRGNAIETTGDRSATLVIGKDRWPLPIPLAKSNGAWHFDTPKGEQEILDRRIGRNELATIQVCLAIVDAQRDYVAMDQDRNGVLEYAAKFV
;
A
#
# COMPACT_ATOMS: atom_id res chain seq x y z
N MET A 1 61.59 -47.67 -1.13
CA MET A 1 61.92 -48.82 -0.29
C MET A 1 60.63 -49.45 0.17
N ILE A 2 60.35 -50.59 -0.42
CA ILE A 2 59.72 -51.78 0.14
C ILE A 2 58.25 -51.58 0.63
N ALA A 3 57.19 -51.96 -0.09
CA ALA A 3 56.69 -53.29 -0.45
C ALA A 3 55.99 -54.02 0.72
N ARG A 4 54.74 -54.34 0.52
CA ARG A 4 54.11 -55.70 0.45
C ARG A 4 52.69 -55.63 0.96
N THR A 5 51.70 -55.86 0.13
CA THR A 5 51.07 -57.16 -0.27
C THR A 5 50.40 -57.91 0.86
N ALA A 6 49.16 -58.21 0.77
CA ALA A 6 48.46 -59.49 0.60
C ALA A 6 47.02 -59.33 1.05
N SER A 7 46.07 -59.56 0.26
CA SER A 7 45.49 -60.82 -0.25
C SER A 7 44.42 -61.42 0.65
N SER A 8 43.28 -61.62 0.01
CA SER A 8 42.36 -62.79 0.11
C SER A 8 41.40 -62.84 1.30
N SER A 9 40.10 -62.89 1.13
CA SER A 9 39.35 -64.03 0.65
C SER A 9 37.86 -63.75 0.62
N ALA A 10 37.26 -64.18 -0.41
CA ALA A 10 35.83 -64.26 -0.62
C ALA A 10 35.13 -65.18 0.41
N VAL A 11 33.98 -64.70 0.92
CA VAL A 11 32.97 -65.63 1.43
C VAL A 11 31.63 -65.21 0.78
N VAL A 12 31.26 -66.05 -0.16
CA VAL A 12 29.95 -66.08 -0.78
C VAL A 12 28.98 -66.60 0.27
N ASN A 13 28.01 -65.78 0.67
CA ASN A 13 26.84 -66.33 1.39
C ASN A 13 25.58 -65.96 0.58
N ALA A 14 25.05 -66.98 -0.03
CA ALA A 14 23.77 -67.01 -0.72
C ALA A 14 22.64 -66.84 0.29
N ALA A 15 22.05 -65.71 0.34
CA ALA A 15 20.81 -65.44 1.07
C ALA A 15 19.61 -65.72 0.16
N LYS A 16 18.89 -66.77 0.48
CA LYS A 16 17.64 -67.22 -0.07
C LYS A 16 16.63 -66.11 -0.23
N ARG A 17 16.24 -65.79 -1.45
CA ARG A 17 15.12 -64.89 -1.75
C ARG A 17 13.81 -65.56 -1.37
N ASN A 18 13.21 -65.09 -0.30
CA ASN A 18 11.88 -65.50 0.10
C ASN A 18 10.87 -64.55 -0.59
N THR A 19 10.39 -65.03 -1.76
CA THR A 19 9.30 -64.33 -2.50
C THR A 19 7.97 -64.71 -1.88
N ARG A 20 7.56 -63.99 -0.82
CA ARG A 20 6.17 -64.02 -0.36
C ARG A 20 5.39 -62.97 -1.16
N ALA A 21 4.45 -63.43 -1.95
CA ALA A 21 3.49 -62.60 -2.64
C ALA A 21 2.70 -61.77 -1.63
N PRO A 22 2.52 -60.44 -1.89
CA PRO A 22 1.76 -59.59 -0.98
C PRO A 22 0.28 -59.99 -1.02
N ASN A 23 -0.27 -60.19 0.18
CA ASN A 23 -1.65 -60.58 0.39
C ASN A 23 -2.58 -59.47 -0.10
N ARG A 24 -3.58 -59.80 -0.93
CA ARG A 24 -4.54 -58.83 -1.53
C ARG A 24 -5.21 -57.88 -0.53
N ARG A 25 -5.27 -58.23 0.73
CA ARG A 25 -5.82 -57.38 1.81
C ARG A 25 -4.90 -56.25 2.22
N SER A 26 -3.58 -56.38 2.08
CA SER A 26 -2.61 -55.31 2.40
C SER A 26 -2.56 -54.23 1.32
N ILE A 27 -2.86 -54.59 0.06
CA ILE A 27 -2.89 -53.60 -1.05
C ILE A 27 -4.12 -52.68 -0.94
N LEU A 28 -5.26 -53.24 -0.49
CA LEU A 28 -6.49 -52.46 -0.33
C LEU A 28 -6.38 -51.44 0.83
N GLN A 29 -5.61 -51.75 1.86
CA GLN A 29 -5.42 -50.90 3.03
C GLN A 29 -4.46 -49.74 2.73
N CYS A 30 -3.46 -49.95 1.87
CA CYS A 30 -2.56 -48.87 1.42
C CYS A 30 -3.24 -47.85 0.45
N VAL A 31 -4.20 -48.32 -0.37
CA VAL A 31 -4.93 -47.45 -1.31
C VAL A 31 -5.92 -46.53 -0.58
N VAL A 32 -6.55 -47.01 0.50
CA VAL A 32 -7.48 -46.24 1.33
C VAL A 32 -6.72 -45.15 2.15
N CYS A 33 -5.51 -45.43 2.63
CA CYS A 33 -4.69 -44.44 3.31
C CYS A 33 -4.12 -43.33 2.38
N ALA A 34 -3.90 -43.63 1.08
CA ALA A 34 -3.40 -42.69 0.12
C ALA A 34 -4.47 -41.66 -0.37
N LEU A 35 -5.75 -42.04 -0.25
CA LEU A 35 -6.88 -41.18 -0.66
C LEU A 35 -7.34 -40.17 0.42
N MET A 36 -6.87 -40.30 1.66
CA MET A 36 -7.24 -39.42 2.77
C MET A 36 -6.28 -38.26 2.99
N PHE A 37 -5.22 -38.12 2.18
CA PHE A 37 -4.18 -37.10 2.41
C PHE A 37 -4.15 -35.98 1.36
N SER A 38 -5.21 -35.83 0.57
CA SER A 38 -5.23 -34.80 -0.49
C SER A 38 -6.34 -33.76 -0.36
N ILE A 39 -6.79 -33.46 0.86
CA ILE A 39 -7.54 -32.26 1.11
C ILE A 39 -6.61 -31.32 1.88
N ALA A 40 -5.57 -30.84 1.21
CA ALA A 40 -4.94 -29.60 1.62
C ALA A 40 -6.01 -28.51 1.45
N PRO A 41 -6.42 -27.80 2.50
CA PRO A 41 -7.22 -26.60 2.30
C PRO A 41 -6.38 -25.70 1.39
N LEU A 42 -6.90 -25.40 0.20
CA LEU A 42 -6.43 -24.19 -0.49
C LEU A 42 -6.63 -23.07 0.53
N ALA A 43 -5.55 -22.67 1.18
CA ALA A 43 -5.50 -21.40 1.85
C ALA A 43 -5.75 -20.37 0.74
N ARG A 44 -7.03 -20.03 0.53
CA ARG A 44 -7.35 -18.79 -0.12
C ARG A 44 -6.56 -17.76 0.67
N ALA A 45 -5.66 -17.04 -0.01
CA ALA A 45 -5.20 -15.77 0.48
C ALA A 45 -6.48 -15.01 0.81
N SER A 46 -6.84 -14.99 2.07
CA SER A 46 -7.95 -14.20 2.55
C SER A 46 -7.54 -12.78 2.20
N ASP A 47 -8.25 -12.15 1.27
CA ASP A 47 -8.30 -10.68 1.23
C ASP A 47 -8.51 -10.28 2.68
N LEU A 48 -7.51 -9.66 3.28
CA LEU A 48 -7.58 -9.25 4.67
C LEU A 48 -8.78 -8.32 4.74
N ALA A 49 -9.85 -8.79 5.39
CA ALA A 49 -11.04 -7.99 5.56
C ALA A 49 -10.64 -6.67 6.22
N GLN A 50 -11.05 -5.55 5.64
CA GLN A 50 -10.76 -4.24 6.18
C GLN A 50 -11.30 -4.13 7.62
N ALA A 51 -10.52 -3.50 8.51
CA ALA A 51 -10.92 -3.29 9.89
C ALA A 51 -12.19 -2.44 9.99
N THR A 52 -13.05 -2.80 10.92
CA THR A 52 -14.24 -2.05 11.28
C THR A 52 -14.20 -1.65 12.75
N PHE A 53 -14.86 -0.55 13.08
CA PHE A 53 -14.79 0.09 14.39
C PHE A 53 -16.18 0.42 14.91
N ASP A 54 -16.35 0.46 16.23
CA ASP A 54 -17.62 0.82 16.86
C ASP A 54 -17.91 2.32 16.76
N SER A 55 -16.85 3.14 16.59
CA SER A 55 -16.98 4.60 16.49
C SER A 55 -15.90 5.19 15.58
N PRO A 56 -16.12 6.40 15.02
CA PRO A 56 -15.09 7.13 14.27
C PRO A 56 -13.84 7.38 15.13
N GLN A 57 -14.02 7.64 16.40
CA GLN A 57 -12.93 7.88 17.35
C GLN A 57 -12.03 6.66 17.49
N ALA A 58 -12.62 5.46 17.60
CA ALA A 58 -11.85 4.22 17.66
C ALA A 58 -11.05 3.98 16.36
N GLY A 59 -11.65 4.25 15.20
CA GLY A 59 -10.96 4.15 13.90
C GLY A 59 -9.79 5.13 13.79
N VAL A 60 -9.99 6.38 14.18
CA VAL A 60 -8.93 7.40 14.19
C VAL A 60 -7.81 7.02 15.15
N ALA A 61 -8.13 6.56 16.36
CA ALA A 61 -7.14 6.13 17.34
C ALA A 61 -6.28 4.96 16.81
N ALA A 62 -6.91 3.98 16.17
CA ALA A 62 -6.21 2.86 15.54
C ALA A 62 -5.29 3.33 14.40
N LEU A 63 -5.76 4.23 13.54
CA LEU A 63 -4.94 4.80 12.46
C LEU A 63 -3.72 5.53 13.01
N VAL A 64 -3.91 6.41 13.99
CA VAL A 64 -2.81 7.19 14.58
C VAL A 64 -1.79 6.28 15.25
N ALA A 65 -2.24 5.29 16.02
CA ALA A 65 -1.35 4.31 16.65
C ALA A 65 -0.50 3.54 15.63
N ALA A 66 -1.13 3.09 14.53
CA ALA A 66 -0.43 2.38 13.47
C ALA A 66 0.59 3.26 12.74
N VAL A 67 0.26 4.55 12.51
CA VAL A 67 1.18 5.52 11.89
C VAL A 67 2.35 5.82 12.83
N GLU A 68 2.11 6.02 14.13
CA GLU A 68 3.15 6.28 15.13
C GLU A 68 4.09 5.10 15.31
N ALA A 69 3.55 3.88 15.29
CA ALA A 69 4.33 2.64 15.35
C ALA A 69 5.03 2.30 14.03
N ASN A 70 4.74 3.04 12.94
CA ASN A 70 5.19 2.70 11.59
C ASN A 70 4.80 1.26 11.18
N ASP A 71 3.63 0.80 11.63
CA ASP A 71 3.12 -0.54 11.39
C ASP A 71 2.35 -0.61 10.07
N ALA A 72 3.07 -0.99 9.00
CA ALA A 72 2.50 -1.13 7.67
C ALA A 72 1.44 -2.25 7.59
N ALA A 73 1.55 -3.29 8.42
CA ALA A 73 0.57 -4.37 8.43
C ALA A 73 -0.75 -3.91 9.04
N ALA A 74 -0.70 -3.21 10.18
CA ALA A 74 -1.88 -2.60 10.79
C ALA A 74 -2.54 -1.59 9.86
N LEU A 75 -1.75 -0.71 9.22
CA LEU A 75 -2.27 0.26 8.25
C LEU A 75 -2.98 -0.40 7.07
N ARG A 76 -2.44 -1.51 6.56
CA ARG A 76 -3.08 -2.29 5.49
C ARG A 76 -4.43 -2.86 5.92
N VAL A 77 -4.53 -3.36 7.14
CA VAL A 77 -5.80 -3.84 7.69
C VAL A 77 -6.79 -2.71 7.91
N ILE A 78 -6.36 -1.56 8.42
CA ILE A 78 -7.19 -0.39 8.69
C ILE A 78 -7.73 0.22 7.38
N LEU A 79 -6.87 0.42 6.40
CA LEU A 79 -7.22 1.08 5.13
C LEU A 79 -7.67 0.10 4.04
N GLY A 80 -7.54 -1.20 4.29
CA GLY A 80 -7.88 -2.23 3.30
C GLY A 80 -6.88 -2.29 2.13
N THR A 81 -7.21 -3.09 1.12
CA THR A 81 -6.35 -3.34 -0.05
C THR A 81 -6.02 -2.08 -0.87
N HIS A 82 -6.93 -1.11 -0.91
CA HIS A 82 -6.71 0.17 -1.56
C HIS A 82 -5.70 1.07 -0.84
N GLY A 83 -5.51 0.87 0.47
CA GLY A 83 -4.62 1.69 1.30
C GLY A 83 -3.13 1.53 0.96
N GLU A 84 -2.72 0.42 0.36
CA GLU A 84 -1.31 0.14 0.07
C GLU A 84 -0.68 1.18 -0.86
N LYS A 85 -1.41 1.59 -1.91
CA LYS A 85 -0.95 2.63 -2.84
C LYS A 85 -0.85 4.02 -2.19
N LEU A 86 -1.67 4.28 -1.18
CA LEU A 86 -1.68 5.56 -0.48
C LEU A 86 -0.54 5.66 0.55
N MET A 87 -0.04 4.53 1.03
CA MET A 87 0.99 4.46 2.07
C MET A 87 2.41 4.30 1.53
N ASN A 88 2.55 3.87 0.29
CA ASN A 88 3.83 3.56 -0.33
C ASN A 88 3.95 4.30 -1.67
N SER A 89 4.65 5.43 -1.65
CA SER A 89 4.93 6.22 -2.84
C SER A 89 6.10 5.67 -3.68
N GLY A 90 6.82 4.68 -3.15
CA GLY A 90 8.08 4.17 -3.69
C GLY A 90 9.31 4.89 -3.13
N ASP A 91 9.14 5.96 -2.36
CA ASP A 91 10.20 6.68 -1.65
C ASP A 91 10.02 6.53 -0.13
N ALA A 92 10.75 5.61 0.47
CA ALA A 92 10.65 5.31 1.89
C ALA A 92 10.98 6.50 2.80
N VAL A 93 11.86 7.40 2.35
CA VAL A 93 12.23 8.61 3.11
C VAL A 93 11.11 9.63 3.08
N ALA A 94 10.54 9.87 1.90
CA ALA A 94 9.38 10.74 1.75
C ALA A 94 8.18 10.21 2.55
N ASP A 95 7.92 8.91 2.48
CA ASP A 95 6.82 8.27 3.22
C ASP A 95 6.99 8.40 4.73
N ALA A 96 8.21 8.24 5.26
CA ALA A 96 8.51 8.44 6.67
C ALA A 96 8.27 9.90 7.09
N ASN A 97 8.70 10.86 6.26
CA ASN A 97 8.48 12.29 6.51
C ASN A 97 6.99 12.66 6.51
N TYR A 98 6.20 12.11 5.59
CA TYR A 98 4.75 12.33 5.56
C TYR A 98 4.06 11.76 6.81
N ARG A 99 4.44 10.56 7.26
CA ARG A 99 3.92 9.98 8.51
C ARG A 99 4.27 10.84 9.73
N ALA A 100 5.50 11.29 9.83
CA ALA A 100 5.93 12.17 10.91
C ALA A 100 5.19 13.53 10.89
N ALA A 101 4.99 14.10 9.71
CA ALA A 101 4.23 15.34 9.53
C ALA A 101 2.76 15.18 9.93
N PHE A 102 2.13 14.06 9.56
CA PHE A 102 0.77 13.71 9.98
C PHE A 102 0.64 13.65 11.50
N VAL A 103 1.50 12.88 12.18
CA VAL A 103 1.50 12.75 13.65
C VAL A 103 1.71 14.11 14.32
N LYS A 104 2.64 14.90 13.82
CA LYS A 104 2.90 16.27 14.32
C LYS A 104 1.68 17.18 14.14
N ALA A 105 0.99 17.10 13.02
CA ALA A 105 -0.23 17.88 12.76
C ALA A 105 -1.36 17.41 13.70
N TYR A 106 -1.58 16.10 13.82
CA TYR A 106 -2.58 15.51 14.70
C TYR A 106 -2.39 15.96 16.17
N ARG A 107 -1.17 15.92 16.66
CA ARG A 107 -0.84 16.34 18.04
C ARG A 107 -1.03 17.85 18.29
N ARG A 108 -0.95 18.68 17.25
CA ARG A 108 -1.18 20.13 17.35
C ARG A 108 -2.66 20.48 17.48
N GLY A 109 -3.52 19.62 16.99
CA GLY A 109 -4.97 19.75 17.07
C GLY A 109 -5.62 18.71 16.20
N ASN A 110 -6.70 18.13 16.69
CA ASN A 110 -7.50 17.17 15.95
C ASN A 110 -8.96 17.29 16.36
N ALA A 111 -9.86 17.03 15.44
CA ALA A 111 -11.28 16.91 15.68
C ALA A 111 -11.89 15.95 14.65
N ILE A 112 -13.00 15.36 15.00
CA ILE A 112 -13.77 14.52 14.08
C ILE A 112 -15.05 15.27 13.76
N GLU A 113 -15.23 15.61 12.48
CA GLU A 113 -16.43 16.25 11.96
C GLU A 113 -17.33 15.19 11.35
N THR A 114 -18.57 15.13 11.82
CA THR A 114 -19.59 14.21 11.29
C THR A 114 -20.48 14.91 10.28
N THR A 115 -20.73 14.25 9.16
CA THR A 115 -21.70 14.69 8.16
C THR A 115 -22.84 13.66 8.13
N GLY A 116 -23.97 14.00 8.76
CA GLY A 116 -25.05 13.05 9.02
C GLY A 116 -24.60 11.88 9.91
N ASP A 117 -25.36 10.78 9.85
CA ASP A 117 -25.15 9.62 10.74
C ASP A 117 -24.15 8.58 10.19
N ARG A 118 -23.66 8.77 8.98
CA ARG A 118 -22.91 7.76 8.24
C ARG A 118 -21.53 8.18 7.74
N SER A 119 -21.16 9.43 7.93
CA SER A 119 -19.88 9.93 7.46
C SER A 119 -19.18 10.76 8.53
N ALA A 120 -17.90 10.56 8.69
CA ALA A 120 -17.05 11.33 9.59
C ALA A 120 -15.70 11.61 8.94
N THR A 121 -15.16 12.79 9.17
CA THR A 121 -13.87 13.22 8.63
C THR A 121 -12.98 13.68 9.77
N LEU A 122 -11.76 13.14 9.84
CA LEU A 122 -10.73 13.65 10.75
C LEU A 122 -10.18 14.95 10.19
N VAL A 123 -10.17 16.00 11.00
CA VAL A 123 -9.46 17.26 10.71
C VAL A 123 -8.29 17.40 11.64
N ILE A 124 -7.13 17.83 11.12
CA ILE A 124 -5.88 17.91 11.86
C ILE A 124 -5.21 19.28 11.72
N GLY A 125 -4.40 19.61 12.71
CA GLY A 125 -3.63 20.85 12.72
C GLY A 125 -4.46 22.07 13.09
N LYS A 126 -3.79 23.21 13.22
CA LYS A 126 -4.44 24.51 13.52
C LYS A 126 -5.31 24.99 12.37
N ASP A 127 -4.92 24.66 11.14
CA ASP A 127 -5.62 25.04 9.91
C ASP A 127 -6.83 24.13 9.62
N ARG A 128 -7.15 23.20 10.52
CA ARG A 128 -8.27 22.26 10.40
C ARG A 128 -8.25 21.49 9.07
N TRP A 129 -7.07 20.99 8.68
CA TRP A 129 -6.91 20.27 7.42
C TRP A 129 -7.69 18.95 7.45
N PRO A 130 -8.66 18.76 6.55
CA PRO A 130 -9.44 17.53 6.50
C PRO A 130 -8.60 16.38 5.89
N LEU A 131 -8.55 15.25 6.61
CA LEU A 131 -7.96 14.02 6.08
C LEU A 131 -8.73 13.60 4.82
N PRO A 132 -8.04 13.27 3.71
CA PRO A 132 -8.73 12.92 2.47
C PRO A 132 -9.53 11.61 2.55
N ILE A 133 -9.18 10.70 3.46
CA ILE A 133 -9.86 9.43 3.63
C ILE A 133 -10.91 9.58 4.74
N PRO A 134 -12.20 9.69 4.41
CA PRO A 134 -13.26 9.78 5.41
C PRO A 134 -13.53 8.41 6.03
N LEU A 135 -14.19 8.42 7.19
CA LEU A 135 -14.82 7.23 7.76
C LEU A 135 -16.27 7.15 7.28
N ALA A 136 -16.69 5.97 6.89
CA ALA A 136 -18.07 5.66 6.52
C ALA A 136 -18.66 4.61 7.45
N LYS A 137 -19.96 4.70 7.72
CA LYS A 137 -20.69 3.70 8.52
C LYS A 137 -21.48 2.79 7.62
N SER A 138 -21.21 1.50 7.67
CA SER A 138 -21.97 0.45 6.98
C SER A 138 -22.24 -0.71 7.93
N ASN A 139 -23.43 -1.30 7.85
CA ASN A 139 -23.84 -2.44 8.68
C ASN A 139 -23.63 -2.19 10.19
N GLY A 140 -23.81 -0.95 10.64
CA GLY A 140 -23.64 -0.59 12.05
C GLY A 140 -22.21 -0.28 12.50
N ALA A 141 -21.20 -0.59 11.72
CA ALA A 141 -19.79 -0.40 12.02
C ALA A 141 -19.13 0.68 11.14
N TRP A 142 -18.09 1.32 11.64
CA TRP A 142 -17.32 2.34 10.94
C TRP A 142 -16.08 1.74 10.28
N HIS A 143 -15.72 2.22 9.11
CA HIS A 143 -14.50 1.86 8.39
C HIS A 143 -13.98 3.07 7.61
N PHE A 144 -12.72 3.06 7.22
CA PHE A 144 -12.17 4.08 6.33
C PHE A 144 -12.64 3.83 4.89
N ASP A 145 -13.27 4.82 4.27
CA ASP A 145 -13.68 4.79 2.86
C ASP A 145 -12.47 5.14 1.98
N THR A 146 -11.58 4.18 1.84
CA THR A 146 -10.31 4.36 1.13
C THR A 146 -10.49 4.64 -0.36
N PRO A 147 -11.43 4.01 -1.08
CA PRO A 147 -11.70 4.36 -2.48
C PRO A 147 -12.11 5.82 -2.65
N LYS A 148 -12.97 6.34 -1.76
CA LYS A 148 -13.34 7.76 -1.77
C LYS A 148 -12.13 8.64 -1.44
N GLY A 149 -11.27 8.19 -0.55
CA GLY A 149 -10.02 8.88 -0.22
C GLY A 149 -9.05 8.95 -1.39
N GLU A 150 -8.91 7.89 -2.17
CA GLU A 150 -8.10 7.89 -3.40
C GLU A 150 -8.59 8.96 -4.39
N GLN A 151 -9.90 9.03 -4.61
CA GLN A 151 -10.49 10.04 -5.49
C GLN A 151 -10.23 11.45 -4.98
N GLU A 152 -10.45 11.71 -3.69
CA GLU A 152 -10.21 13.01 -3.08
C GLU A 152 -8.74 13.46 -3.19
N ILE A 153 -7.78 12.53 -3.01
CA ILE A 153 -6.35 12.81 -3.19
C ILE A 153 -6.06 13.20 -4.65
N LEU A 154 -6.67 12.49 -5.60
CA LEU A 154 -6.53 12.80 -7.02
C LEU A 154 -7.10 14.18 -7.35
N ASP A 155 -8.32 14.48 -6.89
CA ASP A 155 -8.99 15.76 -7.12
C ASP A 155 -8.19 16.93 -6.53
N ARG A 156 -7.65 16.78 -5.32
CA ARG A 156 -6.76 17.79 -4.71
C ARG A 156 -5.47 17.99 -5.51
N ARG A 157 -4.93 16.92 -6.10
CA ARG A 157 -3.73 17.02 -6.96
C ARG A 157 -4.04 17.76 -8.25
N ILE A 158 -5.16 17.42 -8.89
CA ILE A 158 -5.62 18.11 -10.10
C ILE A 158 -5.83 19.60 -9.82
N GLY A 159 -6.59 19.94 -8.77
CA GLY A 159 -6.84 21.34 -8.43
C GLY A 159 -5.56 22.13 -8.14
N ARG A 160 -4.58 21.54 -7.46
CA ARG A 160 -3.27 22.22 -7.27
C ARG A 160 -2.54 22.46 -8.59
N ASN A 161 -2.58 21.48 -9.50
CA ASN A 161 -1.94 21.62 -10.81
C ASN A 161 -2.64 22.67 -11.67
N GLU A 162 -3.96 22.73 -11.63
CA GLU A 162 -4.75 23.76 -12.31
C GLU A 162 -4.41 25.16 -11.80
N LEU A 163 -4.38 25.35 -10.47
CA LEU A 163 -3.99 26.63 -9.87
C LEU A 163 -2.55 27.02 -10.24
N ALA A 164 -1.61 26.07 -10.22
CA ALA A 164 -0.23 26.31 -10.63
C ALA A 164 -0.15 26.72 -12.10
N THR A 165 -0.92 26.08 -12.98
CA THR A 165 -0.98 26.42 -14.40
C THR A 165 -1.53 27.83 -14.62
N ILE A 166 -2.58 28.23 -13.89
CA ILE A 166 -3.11 29.59 -13.93
C ILE A 166 -2.02 30.62 -13.57
N GLN A 167 -1.24 30.34 -12.51
CA GLN A 167 -0.15 31.25 -12.11
C GLN A 167 0.92 31.36 -13.20
N VAL A 168 1.27 30.26 -13.84
CA VAL A 168 2.23 30.27 -14.98
C VAL A 168 1.66 31.09 -16.14
N CYS A 169 0.38 30.91 -16.50
CA CYS A 169 -0.24 31.71 -17.56
C CYS A 169 -0.24 33.19 -17.24
N LEU A 170 -0.53 33.59 -16.00
CA LEU A 170 -0.47 34.99 -15.57
C LEU A 170 0.96 35.55 -15.67
N ALA A 171 1.96 34.81 -15.23
CA ALA A 171 3.36 35.17 -15.33
C ALA A 171 3.80 35.37 -16.80
N ILE A 172 3.30 34.52 -17.72
CA ILE A 172 3.56 34.66 -19.17
C ILE A 172 2.96 35.97 -19.68
N VAL A 173 1.72 36.30 -19.29
CA VAL A 173 1.08 37.57 -19.70
C VAL A 173 1.87 38.76 -19.20
N ASP A 174 2.34 38.75 -17.97
CA ASP A 174 3.13 39.85 -17.41
C ASP A 174 4.49 39.96 -18.12
N ALA A 175 5.18 38.82 -18.36
CA ALA A 175 6.43 38.81 -19.11
C ALA A 175 6.25 39.36 -20.55
N GLN A 176 5.15 39.03 -21.21
CA GLN A 176 4.83 39.55 -22.54
C GLN A 176 4.54 41.07 -22.53
N ARG A 177 3.87 41.57 -21.49
CA ARG A 177 3.65 42.98 -21.32
C ARG A 177 4.96 43.73 -21.09
N ASP A 178 5.86 43.21 -20.29
CA ASP A 178 7.17 43.77 -20.06
C ASP A 178 8.02 43.79 -21.35
N TYR A 179 7.94 42.70 -22.14
CA TYR A 179 8.64 42.57 -23.38
C TYR A 179 8.17 43.63 -24.41
N VAL A 180 6.85 43.78 -24.59
CA VAL A 180 6.29 44.76 -25.56
C VAL A 180 6.51 46.17 -25.16
N ALA A 181 6.71 46.46 -23.85
CA ALA A 181 7.02 47.82 -23.38
C ALA A 181 8.42 48.30 -23.77
N MET A 182 9.29 47.38 -24.19
CA MET A 182 10.67 47.64 -24.59
C MET A 182 10.87 47.21 -26.05
N ASP A 183 11.27 48.12 -26.91
CA ASP A 183 11.69 47.82 -28.28
C ASP A 183 13.04 47.08 -28.20
N GLN A 184 12.99 45.75 -28.05
CA GLN A 184 14.16 44.90 -27.76
C GLN A 184 15.14 44.83 -28.93
N ASP A 185 14.64 44.81 -30.13
CA ASP A 185 15.45 44.77 -31.38
C ASP A 185 15.67 46.14 -32.02
N ARG A 186 15.10 47.23 -31.42
CA ARG A 186 15.25 48.61 -31.84
C ARG A 186 14.80 48.86 -33.27
N ASN A 187 13.78 48.16 -33.72
CA ASN A 187 13.21 48.33 -35.07
C ASN A 187 12.11 49.41 -35.14
N GLY A 188 11.74 49.98 -33.99
CA GLY A 188 10.69 50.98 -33.88
C GLY A 188 9.28 50.41 -33.80
N VAL A 189 9.12 49.08 -33.68
CA VAL A 189 7.84 48.39 -33.54
C VAL A 189 7.77 47.67 -32.19
N LEU A 190 6.71 47.93 -31.43
CA LEU A 190 6.45 47.22 -30.19
C LEU A 190 5.73 45.91 -30.48
N GLU A 191 6.34 44.78 -30.17
CA GLU A 191 5.80 43.46 -30.45
C GLU A 191 5.98 42.47 -29.27
N TYR A 192 5.15 41.46 -29.23
CA TYR A 192 5.25 40.38 -28.23
C TYR A 192 6.36 39.40 -28.58
N ALA A 193 6.96 38.80 -27.59
CA ALA A 193 7.96 37.75 -27.78
C ALA A 193 7.37 36.55 -28.53
N ALA A 194 7.97 36.22 -29.67
CA ALA A 194 7.54 35.05 -30.46
C ALA A 194 8.06 33.72 -29.93
N LYS A 195 9.06 33.75 -29.04
CA LYS A 195 9.71 32.57 -28.48
C LYS A 195 10.03 32.80 -27.03
N PHE A 196 9.90 31.74 -26.20
CA PHE A 196 10.50 31.65 -24.88
C PHE A 196 11.86 30.97 -25.04
N VAL A 197 12.92 31.60 -24.63
CA VAL A 197 14.30 31.06 -24.70
C VAL A 197 14.72 30.67 -23.31
#